data_5bc92de4bf8390c252231413c3a3275a
#
_entry.id   5bc92de4bf8390c252231413c3a3275a
#
_cell.length_a   1.000
_cell.length_b   1.000
_cell.length_c   1.000
_cell.angle_alpha   90.00
_cell.angle_beta   90.00
_cell.angle_gamma   90.00
#
_symmetry.space_group_name_H-M   'P 1'
#
loop_
_entity.id
_entity.type
_entity.pdbx_description
1 polymer ?
#
loop_
_entity_poly.entity_id
_entity_poly.type
_entity_poly.pdbx_seq_one_letter_code
_entity_poly.pdbx_strand_id
1 'polypeptide(L)'
;MTPPRRLAAVTSQPGVGEDGRDDAAVEEPSVRESVLTLRRLWLGVPFIVLAWSATRVFTDNSFLWHVRAGTVQLDAGEVLRSDPFSLTHSGEPWRTQSWLAELGYGALERAAGGIGWAPWVVFSSMACAVALVGITMRRRRSGHGGMVVGMLLVAWMTVPFSFPRPAALAFPLMALVVLASDRARPQWWALPPILWLWACVHGSFVIGLGFIALVAVQRRSGRAAVALGLSAIGVSLTAHGLALWGIIVDFATNREALDLIEEWQRPSLTDHRTWPFFIVVTLVVIGLARRDVESRDLWVIVPFAAFGMTAVRNLMPAVIVLAPFAAAAVPSRAGRATSESRVLNVAVAGALFFIVALGLFRPVGLSPTVFPTRDAIAALGAGPAFHGIGEGGLLIYREWPGRRVLIDDRAELYGAGEMRAVLEAQAGRGWEALFARYGLNQAIVAVDSRLEHALVEAYWLAAYRDDHFAVYEAPS
;
A
#
# COMPACT_ATOMS: atom_id res chain seq x y z
N MET A 1 -55.78 -40.24 -43.64
CA MET A 1 -55.47 -41.21 -44.72
C MET A 1 -54.07 -41.74 -44.44
N THR A 2 -54.01 -42.91 -43.84
CA THR A 2 -52.92 -43.89 -43.75
C THR A 2 -53.10 -44.92 -44.83
N PRO A 3 -52.18 -45.86 -45.08
CA PRO A 3 -50.76 -46.09 -45.10
C PRO A 3 -50.23 -46.60 -46.46
N PRO A 4 -49.23 -47.47 -46.65
CA PRO A 4 -48.78 -48.61 -45.84
C PRO A 4 -47.26 -48.90 -45.82
N ARG A 5 -46.91 -49.74 -44.85
CA ARG A 5 -45.72 -50.58 -44.66
C ARG A 5 -45.40 -51.46 -45.89
N ARG A 6 -44.12 -51.81 -46.08
CA ARG A 6 -43.71 -53.17 -46.46
C ARG A 6 -42.45 -53.63 -45.76
N LEU A 7 -42.57 -54.86 -45.32
CA LEU A 7 -41.67 -55.74 -44.61
C LEU A 7 -40.67 -56.46 -45.50
N ALA A 8 -39.55 -56.83 -44.93
CA ALA A 8 -38.85 -58.13 -44.93
C ALA A 8 -37.98 -58.55 -46.10
N ALA A 9 -36.74 -58.92 -45.81
CA ALA A 9 -36.37 -60.33 -45.84
C ALA A 9 -35.03 -60.60 -45.23
N VAL A 10 -35.03 -61.58 -44.33
CA VAL A 10 -33.95 -62.28 -43.69
C VAL A 10 -33.26 -63.20 -44.67
N THR A 11 -31.93 -63.33 -44.67
CA THR A 11 -31.25 -64.60 -44.97
C THR A 11 -29.98 -64.73 -44.13
N SER A 12 -29.85 -65.89 -43.58
CA SER A 12 -28.91 -66.42 -42.57
C SER A 12 -27.60 -66.90 -43.17
N GLN A 13 -26.48 -66.63 -42.44
CA GLN A 13 -25.39 -67.53 -42.05
C GLN A 13 -24.59 -68.37 -43.07
N PRO A 14 -23.38 -68.94 -42.71
CA PRO A 14 -22.47 -68.79 -41.57
C PRO A 14 -20.97 -68.78 -41.98
N GLY A 15 -20.11 -68.58 -41.03
CA GLY A 15 -18.80 -69.27 -41.03
C GLY A 15 -17.53 -68.57 -40.61
N VAL A 16 -17.08 -68.81 -39.39
CA VAL A 16 -15.73 -69.23 -38.97
C VAL A 16 -14.56 -68.20 -39.14
N GLY A 17 -13.90 -67.89 -38.03
CA GLY A 17 -12.54 -67.40 -37.98
C GLY A 17 -12.25 -66.69 -36.68
N GLU A 18 -11.80 -67.45 -35.67
CA GLU A 18 -11.06 -66.98 -34.50
C GLU A 18 -9.81 -66.22 -34.93
N ASP A 19 -9.61 -65.05 -34.44
CA ASP A 19 -8.28 -64.65 -33.98
C ASP A 19 -8.45 -63.55 -32.93
N GLY A 20 -8.17 -63.96 -31.68
CA GLY A 20 -8.12 -63.08 -30.52
C GLY A 20 -6.92 -62.15 -30.65
N ARG A 21 -7.17 -60.89 -30.88
CA ARG A 21 -6.27 -59.84 -30.55
C ARG A 21 -6.90 -59.02 -29.42
N ASP A 22 -6.41 -59.26 -28.23
CA ASP A 22 -6.56 -58.34 -27.12
C ASP A 22 -6.08 -56.96 -27.54
N ASP A 23 -7.05 -56.13 -27.99
CA ASP A 23 -6.84 -54.71 -27.99
C ASP A 23 -6.82 -54.24 -26.51
N ALA A 24 -5.67 -54.50 -25.83
CA ALA A 24 -5.33 -53.79 -24.63
C ALA A 24 -5.32 -52.33 -25.03
N ALA A 25 -6.42 -51.60 -24.68
CA ALA A 25 -6.46 -50.17 -24.71
C ALA A 25 -5.25 -49.71 -23.87
N VAL A 26 -4.21 -49.27 -24.56
CA VAL A 26 -3.11 -48.53 -23.94
C VAL A 26 -3.75 -47.26 -23.42
N GLU A 27 -4.12 -47.25 -22.13
CA GLU A 27 -4.42 -46.02 -21.41
C GLU A 27 -3.18 -45.14 -21.59
N GLU A 28 -3.28 -44.17 -22.48
CA GLU A 28 -2.32 -43.07 -22.52
C GLU A 28 -2.19 -42.52 -21.08
N PRO A 29 -1.00 -42.51 -20.49
CA PRO A 29 -0.83 -42.01 -19.15
C PRO A 29 -1.31 -40.53 -19.17
N SER A 30 -2.37 -40.26 -18.44
CA SER A 30 -2.87 -38.91 -18.24
C SER A 30 -1.69 -38.08 -17.79
N VAL A 31 -1.12 -37.27 -18.68
CA VAL A 31 -0.04 -36.34 -18.39
C VAL A 31 -0.60 -35.41 -17.33
N ARG A 32 -0.33 -35.70 -16.05
CA ARG A 32 -0.62 -34.78 -14.96
C ARG A 32 0.09 -33.49 -15.33
N GLU A 33 -0.68 -32.48 -15.77
CA GLU A 33 -0.14 -31.16 -16.06
C GLU A 33 0.73 -30.72 -14.89
N SER A 34 2.01 -30.51 -15.15
CA SER A 34 2.94 -30.03 -14.14
C SER A 34 2.37 -28.76 -13.50
N VAL A 35 2.28 -28.74 -12.17
CA VAL A 35 1.82 -27.58 -11.41
C VAL A 35 2.71 -26.37 -11.70
N LEU A 36 4.03 -26.63 -11.95
CA LEU A 36 5.02 -25.61 -12.29
C LEU A 36 5.24 -25.59 -13.81
N THR A 37 4.64 -24.63 -14.49
CA THR A 37 4.90 -24.31 -15.89
C THR A 37 5.59 -22.96 -15.99
N LEU A 38 6.43 -22.75 -17.00
CA LEU A 38 7.07 -21.45 -17.26
C LEU A 38 6.03 -20.33 -17.35
N ARG A 39 4.89 -20.64 -17.98
CA ARG A 39 3.75 -19.73 -18.05
C ARG A 39 3.26 -19.30 -16.66
N ARG A 40 3.17 -20.21 -15.68
CA ARG A 40 2.75 -19.89 -14.30
C ARG A 40 3.86 -19.16 -13.53
N LEU A 41 5.12 -19.42 -13.81
CA LEU A 41 6.26 -18.75 -13.17
C LEU A 41 6.31 -17.24 -13.48
N TRP A 42 5.82 -16.81 -14.65
CA TRP A 42 5.67 -15.37 -14.95
C TRP A 42 4.78 -14.64 -13.94
N LEU A 43 3.81 -15.31 -13.31
CA LEU A 43 3.00 -14.73 -12.24
C LEU A 43 3.80 -14.49 -10.94
N GLY A 44 4.98 -15.09 -10.83
CA GLY A 44 5.92 -14.86 -9.71
C GLY A 44 6.77 -13.60 -9.87
N VAL A 45 6.98 -13.11 -11.09
CA VAL A 45 7.85 -11.95 -11.37
C VAL A 45 7.45 -10.68 -10.62
N PRO A 46 6.16 -10.31 -10.49
CA PRO A 46 5.74 -9.16 -9.70
C PRO A 46 6.27 -9.19 -8.26
N PHE A 47 6.41 -10.37 -7.65
CA PHE A 47 6.87 -10.51 -6.27
C PHE A 47 8.38 -10.22 -6.10
N ILE A 48 9.17 -10.32 -7.18
CA ILE A 48 10.57 -9.84 -7.18
C ILE A 48 10.62 -8.32 -7.05
N VAL A 49 9.75 -7.62 -7.81
CA VAL A 49 9.63 -6.15 -7.72
C VAL A 49 9.26 -5.74 -6.30
N LEU A 50 8.32 -6.47 -5.68
CA LEU A 50 7.89 -6.22 -4.30
C LEU A 50 9.01 -6.47 -3.29
N ALA A 51 9.75 -7.56 -3.42
CA ALA A 51 10.87 -7.86 -2.53
C ALA A 51 11.97 -6.80 -2.63
N TRP A 52 12.33 -6.40 -3.86
CA TRP A 52 13.29 -5.31 -4.08
C TRP A 52 12.79 -3.99 -3.49
N SER A 53 11.53 -3.66 -3.69
CA SER A 53 10.90 -2.43 -3.20
C SER A 53 10.87 -2.39 -1.66
N ALA A 54 10.51 -3.52 -1.00
CA ALA A 54 10.42 -3.63 0.45
C ALA A 54 11.78 -3.56 1.17
N THR A 55 12.88 -3.85 0.45
CA THR A 55 14.24 -3.87 1.02
C THR A 55 15.05 -2.60 0.71
N ARG A 56 14.38 -1.55 0.24
CA ARG A 56 15.00 -0.24 0.09
C ARG A 56 15.23 0.41 1.45
N VAL A 57 16.26 1.25 1.50
CA VAL A 57 16.55 2.07 2.69
C VAL A 57 15.33 2.94 3.00
N PHE A 58 14.91 2.99 4.25
CA PHE A 58 13.76 3.78 4.67
C PHE A 58 14.11 5.27 4.71
N THR A 59 13.28 6.05 4.03
CA THR A 59 13.35 7.52 4.00
C THR A 59 12.13 8.16 4.66
N ASP A 60 11.21 7.36 5.13
CA ASP A 60 9.93 7.76 5.69
C ASP A 60 9.99 7.86 7.21
N ASN A 61 9.62 8.99 7.78
CA ASN A 61 9.64 9.21 9.22
C ASN A 61 8.31 8.80 9.89
N SER A 62 7.20 8.80 9.16
CA SER A 62 5.87 8.53 9.73
C SER A 62 5.81 7.23 10.48
N PHE A 63 6.33 6.14 9.91
CA PHE A 63 6.17 4.84 10.55
C PHE A 63 6.86 4.75 11.91
N LEU A 64 7.89 5.56 12.16
CA LEU A 64 8.66 5.55 13.40
C LEU A 64 7.83 6.04 14.58
N TRP A 65 7.09 7.14 14.42
CA TRP A 65 6.18 7.57 15.47
C TRP A 65 4.97 6.65 15.63
N HIS A 66 4.48 6.02 14.54
CA HIS A 66 3.46 4.98 14.65
C HIS A 66 3.93 3.78 15.49
N VAL A 67 5.19 3.36 15.34
CA VAL A 67 5.78 2.30 16.19
C VAL A 67 5.77 2.73 17.64
N ARG A 68 6.23 3.96 17.92
CA ARG A 68 6.27 4.49 19.29
C ARG A 68 4.86 4.66 19.88
N ALA A 69 3.92 5.19 19.11
CA ALA A 69 2.51 5.28 19.53
C ALA A 69 1.95 3.90 19.90
N GLY A 70 2.29 2.87 19.13
CA GLY A 70 1.90 1.49 19.43
C GLY A 70 2.50 0.97 20.72
N THR A 71 3.78 1.21 21.00
CA THR A 71 4.39 0.79 22.28
C THR A 71 3.77 1.53 23.47
N VAL A 72 3.49 2.84 23.34
CA VAL A 72 2.82 3.64 24.39
C VAL A 72 1.40 3.11 24.66
N GLN A 73 0.62 2.83 23.62
CA GLN A 73 -0.72 2.25 23.77
C GLN A 73 -0.70 0.88 24.43
N LEU A 74 0.29 0.03 24.09
CA LEU A 74 0.46 -1.28 24.74
C LEU A 74 0.84 -1.16 26.20
N ASP A 75 1.66 -0.17 26.59
CA ASP A 75 2.05 0.09 27.97
C ASP A 75 0.88 0.63 28.81
N ALA A 76 0.11 1.55 28.21
CA ALA A 76 -1.04 2.16 28.85
C ALA A 76 -2.27 1.24 28.91
N GLY A 77 -2.35 0.22 28.02
CA GLY A 77 -3.54 -0.63 27.87
C GLY A 77 -4.75 0.10 27.25
N GLU A 78 -4.54 1.26 26.64
CA GLU A 78 -5.59 2.09 26.05
C GLU A 78 -5.15 2.76 24.76
N VAL A 79 -6.12 3.14 23.92
CA VAL A 79 -5.86 3.88 22.67
C VAL A 79 -5.62 5.35 22.98
N LEU A 80 -4.55 5.93 22.40
CA LEU A 80 -4.20 7.34 22.59
C LEU A 80 -5.34 8.28 22.15
N ARG A 81 -5.67 9.23 23.03
CA ARG A 81 -6.70 10.26 22.81
C ARG A 81 -6.18 11.70 22.96
N SER A 82 -4.92 11.84 23.36
CA SER A 82 -4.19 13.10 23.46
C SER A 82 -2.76 12.91 22.98
N ASP A 83 -2.12 13.98 22.54
CA ASP A 83 -0.75 13.94 22.08
C ASP A 83 0.24 13.88 23.25
N PRO A 84 1.09 12.85 23.36
CA PRO A 84 2.15 12.80 24.38
C PRO A 84 3.50 13.28 23.87
N PHE A 85 3.68 13.44 22.54
CA PHE A 85 4.99 13.49 21.89
C PHE A 85 5.52 14.89 21.62
N SER A 86 4.62 15.84 21.30
CA SER A 86 5.05 17.16 20.88
C SER A 86 5.35 18.11 22.05
N LEU A 87 6.19 19.10 21.77
CA LEU A 87 6.50 20.18 22.70
C LEU A 87 5.34 21.18 22.76
N THR A 88 4.71 21.46 21.61
CA THR A 88 3.76 22.56 21.43
C THR A 88 2.32 22.15 21.74
N HIS A 89 1.95 20.90 21.49
CA HIS A 89 0.58 20.38 21.61
C HIS A 89 0.44 19.25 22.65
N SER A 90 1.42 19.12 23.54
CA SER A 90 1.38 18.04 24.54
C SER A 90 0.12 18.07 25.41
N GLY A 91 -0.59 16.96 25.44
CA GLY A 91 -1.84 16.81 26.19
C GLY A 91 -3.07 17.31 25.44
N GLU A 92 -2.93 17.95 24.28
CA GLU A 92 -4.06 18.36 23.47
C GLU A 92 -4.82 17.14 22.91
N PRO A 93 -6.13 17.27 22.68
CA PRO A 93 -6.93 16.19 22.11
C PRO A 93 -6.39 15.78 20.72
N TRP A 94 -5.85 14.60 20.64
CA TRP A 94 -5.39 13.97 19.41
C TRP A 94 -5.79 12.51 19.43
N ARG A 95 -6.34 12.02 18.32
CA ARG A 95 -6.79 10.64 18.19
C ARG A 95 -6.02 9.96 17.09
N THR A 96 -5.22 8.99 17.46
CA THR A 96 -4.55 8.18 16.46
C THR A 96 -5.56 7.32 15.70
N GLN A 97 -5.76 7.68 14.44
CA GLN A 97 -6.75 7.01 13.59
C GLN A 97 -6.35 5.57 13.25
N SER A 98 -5.04 5.30 13.17
CA SER A 98 -4.46 4.01 12.79
C SER A 98 -4.15 3.09 13.99
N TRP A 99 -4.87 3.24 15.10
CA TRP A 99 -4.59 2.63 16.40
C TRP A 99 -4.30 1.13 16.35
N LEU A 100 -5.02 0.35 15.52
CA LEU A 100 -4.82 -1.10 15.44
C LEU A 100 -3.51 -1.46 14.70
N ALA A 101 -3.16 -0.71 13.66
CA ALA A 101 -1.87 -0.88 12.98
C ALA A 101 -0.72 -0.53 13.93
N GLU A 102 -0.86 0.53 14.71
CA GLU A 102 0.13 0.97 15.69
C GLU A 102 0.34 -0.06 16.79
N LEU A 103 -0.74 -0.62 17.36
CA LEU A 103 -0.64 -1.74 18.32
C LEU A 103 0.13 -2.91 17.71
N GLY A 104 -0.14 -3.26 16.45
CA GLY A 104 0.59 -4.29 15.72
C GLY A 104 2.09 -3.96 15.58
N TYR A 105 2.41 -2.71 15.24
CA TYR A 105 3.81 -2.25 15.10
C TYR A 105 4.55 -2.23 16.44
N GLY A 106 3.91 -1.75 17.50
CA GLY A 106 4.47 -1.80 18.85
C GLY A 106 4.73 -3.23 19.34
N ALA A 107 3.82 -4.16 19.04
CA ALA A 107 4.01 -5.57 19.37
C ALA A 107 5.16 -6.20 18.58
N LEU A 108 5.29 -5.89 17.28
CA LEU A 108 6.41 -6.36 16.45
C LEU A 108 7.74 -5.77 16.90
N GLU A 109 7.78 -4.50 17.27
CA GLU A 109 8.98 -3.83 17.80
C GLU A 109 9.46 -4.50 19.10
N ARG A 110 8.55 -4.79 20.03
CA ARG A 110 8.88 -5.51 21.26
C ARG A 110 9.39 -6.92 21.01
N ALA A 111 8.76 -7.64 20.08
CA ALA A 111 9.14 -9.01 19.78
C ALA A 111 10.48 -9.11 19.04
N ALA A 112 10.80 -8.15 18.18
CA ALA A 112 12.00 -8.15 17.35
C ALA A 112 13.16 -7.34 17.94
N GLY A 113 12.91 -6.54 18.98
CA GLY A 113 13.91 -5.63 19.57
C GLY A 113 14.31 -4.47 18.64
N GLY A 114 13.41 -4.02 17.76
CA GLY A 114 13.62 -2.93 16.81
C GLY A 114 12.77 -3.05 15.55
N ILE A 115 13.13 -2.29 14.50
CA ILE A 115 12.34 -2.15 13.26
C ILE A 115 12.70 -3.14 12.15
N GLY A 116 13.50 -4.18 12.42
CA GLY A 116 13.94 -5.17 11.42
C GLY A 116 12.80 -5.97 10.76
N TRP A 117 11.61 -5.96 11.34
CA TRP A 117 10.39 -6.56 10.80
C TRP A 117 9.76 -5.77 9.65
N ALA A 118 10.07 -4.49 9.53
CA ALA A 118 9.38 -3.56 8.62
C ALA A 118 9.39 -4.01 7.15
N PRO A 119 10.50 -4.49 6.55
CA PRO A 119 10.51 -5.02 5.18
C PRO A 119 9.51 -6.17 4.97
N TRP A 120 9.36 -7.03 5.97
CA TRP A 120 8.44 -8.17 5.90
C TRP A 120 6.98 -7.74 5.89
N VAL A 121 6.63 -6.72 6.69
CA VAL A 121 5.27 -6.14 6.72
C VAL A 121 4.96 -5.49 5.38
N VAL A 122 5.88 -4.69 4.83
CA VAL A 122 5.71 -4.05 3.52
C VAL A 122 5.54 -5.12 2.43
N PHE A 123 6.47 -6.08 2.36
CA PHE A 123 6.43 -7.14 1.36
C PHE A 123 5.13 -7.94 1.43
N SER A 124 4.77 -8.45 2.62
CA SER A 124 3.58 -9.31 2.78
C SER A 124 2.29 -8.56 2.46
N SER A 125 2.18 -7.31 2.87
CA SER A 125 1.02 -6.46 2.57
C SER A 125 0.88 -6.22 1.06
N MET A 126 1.95 -5.79 0.39
CA MET A 126 1.93 -5.54 -1.05
C MET A 126 1.73 -6.83 -1.86
N ALA A 127 2.38 -7.93 -1.45
CA ALA A 127 2.21 -9.24 -2.05
C ALA A 127 0.76 -9.72 -1.95
N CYS A 128 0.12 -9.53 -0.80
CA CYS A 128 -1.29 -9.85 -0.59
C CYS A 128 -2.17 -9.02 -1.54
N ALA A 129 -1.94 -7.71 -1.65
CA ALA A 129 -2.69 -6.84 -2.57
C ALA A 129 -2.56 -7.29 -4.03
N VAL A 130 -1.34 -7.54 -4.51
CA VAL A 130 -1.07 -8.03 -5.88
C VAL A 130 -1.71 -9.39 -6.13
N ALA A 131 -1.62 -10.32 -5.17
CA ALA A 131 -2.24 -11.64 -5.28
C ALA A 131 -3.76 -11.56 -5.36
N LEU A 132 -4.40 -10.73 -4.53
CA LEU A 132 -5.85 -10.52 -4.52
C LEU A 132 -6.35 -9.91 -5.83
N VAL A 133 -5.60 -8.94 -6.40
CA VAL A 133 -5.90 -8.38 -7.72
C VAL A 133 -5.75 -9.47 -8.79
N GLY A 134 -4.71 -10.30 -8.73
CA GLY A 134 -4.53 -11.46 -9.62
C GLY A 134 -5.69 -12.45 -9.53
N ILE A 135 -6.19 -12.73 -8.31
CA ILE A 135 -7.39 -13.58 -8.10
C ILE A 135 -8.61 -12.92 -8.73
N THR A 136 -8.78 -11.60 -8.61
CA THR A 136 -9.88 -10.86 -9.23
C THR A 136 -9.83 -10.97 -10.75
N MET A 137 -8.65 -10.77 -11.35
CA MET A 137 -8.44 -10.95 -12.79
C MET A 137 -8.77 -12.38 -13.26
N ARG A 138 -8.33 -13.39 -12.49
CA ARG A 138 -8.63 -14.79 -12.77
C ARG A 138 -10.15 -15.07 -12.73
N ARG A 139 -10.88 -14.53 -11.73
CA ARG A 139 -12.33 -14.64 -11.63
C ARG A 139 -13.03 -13.99 -12.83
N ARG A 140 -12.49 -12.90 -13.34
CA ARG A 140 -12.96 -12.19 -14.54
C ARG A 140 -12.51 -12.85 -15.85
N ARG A 141 -11.81 -14.00 -15.77
CA ARG A 141 -11.31 -14.75 -16.91
C ARG A 141 -10.34 -13.96 -17.80
N SER A 142 -9.59 -13.03 -17.22
CA SER A 142 -8.51 -12.34 -17.93
C SER A 142 -7.50 -13.34 -18.49
N GLY A 143 -7.00 -13.07 -19.68
CA GLY A 143 -5.96 -13.89 -20.31
C GLY A 143 -4.67 -13.87 -19.46
N HIS A 144 -3.85 -14.91 -19.58
CA HIS A 144 -2.62 -15.05 -18.79
C HIS A 144 -1.68 -13.83 -18.94
N GLY A 145 -1.45 -13.36 -20.18
CA GLY A 145 -0.64 -12.16 -20.44
C GLY A 145 -1.21 -10.93 -19.75
N GLY A 146 -2.55 -10.76 -19.79
CA GLY A 146 -3.23 -9.68 -19.09
C GLY A 146 -3.05 -9.74 -17.58
N MET A 147 -3.11 -10.95 -16.99
CA MET A 147 -2.85 -11.14 -15.56
C MET A 147 -1.42 -10.74 -15.18
N VAL A 148 -0.42 -11.20 -15.96
CA VAL A 148 0.99 -10.85 -15.72
C VAL A 148 1.20 -9.34 -15.81
N VAL A 149 0.74 -8.71 -16.90
CA VAL A 149 0.86 -7.25 -17.10
C VAL A 149 0.15 -6.48 -15.98
N GLY A 150 -1.09 -6.85 -15.66
CA GLY A 150 -1.86 -6.18 -14.61
C GLY A 150 -1.21 -6.31 -13.23
N MET A 151 -0.74 -7.50 -12.86
CA MET A 151 -0.03 -7.72 -11.59
C MET A 151 1.31 -6.96 -11.55
N LEU A 152 2.05 -6.89 -12.66
CA LEU A 152 3.28 -6.11 -12.76
C LEU A 152 3.03 -4.61 -12.61
N LEU A 153 1.96 -4.07 -13.21
CA LEU A 153 1.59 -2.67 -13.07
C LEU A 153 1.18 -2.34 -11.63
N VAL A 154 0.42 -3.23 -10.97
CA VAL A 154 0.11 -3.07 -9.54
C VAL A 154 1.39 -3.13 -8.71
N ALA A 155 2.27 -4.11 -8.94
CA ALA A 155 3.55 -4.22 -8.21
C ALA A 155 4.45 -3.00 -8.46
N TRP A 156 4.54 -2.49 -9.68
CA TRP A 156 5.29 -1.27 -9.97
C TRP A 156 4.70 -0.06 -9.25
N MET A 157 3.36 0.06 -9.21
CA MET A 157 2.69 1.14 -8.48
C MET A 157 2.94 1.09 -6.96
N THR A 158 3.31 -0.07 -6.39
CA THR A 158 3.66 -0.14 -4.97
C THR A 158 4.99 0.54 -4.63
N VAL A 159 5.91 0.69 -5.60
CA VAL A 159 7.29 1.18 -5.34
C VAL A 159 7.33 2.51 -4.58
N PRO A 160 6.58 3.57 -4.96
CA PRO A 160 6.55 4.82 -4.21
C PRO A 160 5.83 4.73 -2.86
N PHE A 161 5.10 3.64 -2.58
CA PHE A 161 4.32 3.43 -1.36
C PHE A 161 4.89 2.31 -0.48
N SER A 162 6.09 1.83 -0.78
CA SER A 162 6.74 0.72 -0.07
C SER A 162 7.37 1.14 1.26
N PHE A 163 6.62 1.88 2.06
CA PHE A 163 6.97 2.25 3.42
C PHE A 163 6.05 1.53 4.40
N PRO A 164 6.52 1.19 5.61
CA PRO A 164 5.72 0.46 6.60
C PRO A 164 4.70 1.38 7.33
N ARG A 165 4.12 2.33 6.59
CA ARG A 165 3.00 3.15 7.09
C ARG A 165 1.73 2.32 7.19
N PRO A 166 0.80 2.66 8.08
CA PRO A 166 -0.53 2.04 8.13
C PRO A 166 -1.27 2.02 6.79
N ALA A 167 -1.02 3.01 5.92
CA ALA A 167 -1.55 3.06 4.56
C ALA A 167 -1.19 1.81 3.72
N ALA A 168 0.01 1.24 3.91
CA ALA A 168 0.42 0.02 3.22
C ALA A 168 -0.50 -1.16 3.54
N LEU A 169 -0.97 -1.28 4.78
CA LEU A 169 -1.91 -2.32 5.21
C LEU A 169 -3.32 -2.13 4.64
N ALA A 170 -3.66 -0.93 4.21
CA ALA A 170 -4.95 -0.63 3.60
C ALA A 170 -5.08 -1.16 2.16
N PHE A 171 -3.98 -1.35 1.42
CA PHE A 171 -4.03 -1.79 0.03
C PHE A 171 -4.57 -3.22 -0.15
N PRO A 172 -4.16 -4.23 0.63
CA PRO A 172 -4.80 -5.55 0.57
C PRO A 172 -6.27 -5.49 0.99
N LEU A 173 -6.67 -4.62 1.91
CA LEU A 173 -8.07 -4.44 2.30
C LEU A 173 -8.90 -3.85 1.14
N MET A 174 -8.35 -2.87 0.40
CA MET A 174 -8.97 -2.38 -0.83
C MET A 174 -9.11 -3.50 -1.87
N ALA A 175 -8.07 -4.30 -2.09
CA ALA A 175 -8.11 -5.42 -3.01
C ALA A 175 -9.13 -6.49 -2.59
N LEU A 176 -9.28 -6.74 -1.28
CA LEU A 176 -10.32 -7.61 -0.73
C LEU A 176 -11.74 -7.07 -0.99
N VAL A 177 -11.96 -5.76 -0.82
CA VAL A 177 -13.25 -5.12 -1.13
C VAL A 177 -13.58 -5.28 -2.61
N VAL A 178 -12.61 -5.06 -3.51
CA VAL A 178 -12.77 -5.27 -4.95
C VAL A 178 -13.11 -6.73 -5.26
N LEU A 179 -12.38 -7.68 -4.66
CA LEU A 179 -12.59 -9.11 -4.83
C LEU A 179 -13.94 -9.59 -4.28
N ALA A 180 -14.32 -9.13 -3.08
CA ALA A 180 -15.59 -9.47 -2.44
C ALA A 180 -16.78 -8.89 -3.22
N SER A 181 -16.56 -7.77 -3.92
CA SER A 181 -17.55 -7.15 -4.78
C SER A 181 -17.52 -7.68 -6.22
N ASP A 182 -16.75 -8.75 -6.53
CA ASP A 182 -16.68 -9.25 -7.91
C ASP A 182 -18.01 -9.83 -8.39
N ARG A 183 -18.31 -9.62 -9.70
CA ARG A 183 -19.61 -10.01 -10.30
C ARG A 183 -19.88 -11.49 -10.26
N ALA A 184 -18.85 -12.29 -10.50
CA ALA A 184 -19.01 -13.73 -10.63
C ALA A 184 -19.42 -14.39 -9.31
N ARG A 185 -18.93 -13.86 -8.17
CA ARG A 185 -19.18 -14.41 -6.84
C ARG A 185 -19.15 -13.30 -5.79
N PRO A 186 -20.16 -12.41 -5.74
CA PRO A 186 -20.19 -11.34 -4.75
C PRO A 186 -20.38 -11.88 -3.35
N GLN A 187 -19.56 -11.40 -2.41
CA GLN A 187 -19.56 -11.79 -1.00
C GLN A 187 -19.92 -10.57 -0.15
N TRP A 188 -21.15 -10.06 -0.29
CA TRP A 188 -21.62 -8.84 0.35
C TRP A 188 -21.48 -8.86 1.88
N TRP A 189 -21.66 -10.03 2.49
CA TRP A 189 -21.52 -10.23 3.93
C TRP A 189 -20.08 -10.02 4.45
N ALA A 190 -19.08 -10.17 3.60
CA ALA A 190 -17.68 -9.97 3.96
C ALA A 190 -17.28 -8.49 4.02
N LEU A 191 -18.04 -7.60 3.37
CA LEU A 191 -17.69 -6.18 3.27
C LEU A 191 -17.70 -5.45 4.63
N PRO A 192 -18.73 -5.60 5.50
CA PRO A 192 -18.73 -4.90 6.79
C PRO A 192 -17.53 -5.22 7.68
N PRO A 193 -17.12 -6.49 7.92
CA PRO A 193 -15.94 -6.77 8.73
C PRO A 193 -14.63 -6.31 8.07
N ILE A 194 -14.52 -6.36 6.71
CA ILE A 194 -13.34 -5.83 6.01
C ILE A 194 -13.24 -4.32 6.20
N LEU A 195 -14.34 -3.58 6.04
CA LEU A 195 -14.36 -2.12 6.21
C LEU A 195 -14.13 -1.72 7.67
N TRP A 196 -14.67 -2.46 8.64
CA TRP A 196 -14.39 -2.25 10.06
C TRP A 196 -12.89 -2.39 10.36
N LEU A 197 -12.28 -3.49 9.91
CA LEU A 197 -10.84 -3.72 10.07
C LEU A 197 -10.03 -2.59 9.39
N TRP A 198 -10.44 -2.19 8.19
CA TRP A 198 -9.77 -1.10 7.46
C TRP A 198 -9.88 0.24 8.21
N ALA A 199 -11.04 0.55 8.78
CA ALA A 199 -11.23 1.75 9.58
C ALA A 199 -10.41 1.77 10.88
N CYS A 200 -10.09 0.59 11.46
CA CYS A 200 -9.16 0.48 12.59
C CYS A 200 -7.69 0.65 12.18
N VAL A 201 -7.36 0.40 10.91
CA VAL A 201 -5.98 0.41 10.39
C VAL A 201 -5.63 1.74 9.73
N HIS A 202 -6.54 2.34 8.92
CA HIS A 202 -6.22 3.55 8.16
C HIS A 202 -7.47 4.29 7.66
N GLY A 203 -7.45 5.63 7.66
CA GLY A 203 -8.54 6.53 7.26
C GLY A 203 -9.02 6.40 5.81
N SER A 204 -8.25 5.77 4.95
CA SER A 204 -8.66 5.53 3.56
C SER A 204 -9.83 4.56 3.38
N PHE A 205 -10.40 4.00 4.45
CA PHE A 205 -11.58 3.14 4.37
C PHE A 205 -12.77 3.79 3.64
N VAL A 206 -12.84 5.13 3.65
CA VAL A 206 -13.85 5.90 2.91
C VAL A 206 -13.81 5.64 1.40
N ILE A 207 -12.61 5.31 0.85
CA ILE A 207 -12.45 4.92 -0.56
C ILE A 207 -13.19 3.60 -0.82
N GLY A 208 -13.09 2.65 0.12
CA GLY A 208 -13.80 1.39 0.07
C GLY A 208 -15.32 1.55 0.13
N LEU A 209 -15.83 2.43 0.99
CA LEU A 209 -17.26 2.78 1.03
C LEU A 209 -17.71 3.41 -0.29
N GLY A 210 -16.93 4.36 -0.83
CA GLY A 210 -17.19 4.98 -2.14
C GLY A 210 -17.22 3.95 -3.27
N PHE A 211 -16.29 2.99 -3.28
CA PHE A 211 -16.28 1.90 -4.26
C PHE A 211 -17.55 1.03 -4.17
N ILE A 212 -17.98 0.64 -2.96
CA ILE A 212 -19.20 -0.16 -2.77
C ILE A 212 -20.42 0.63 -3.22
N ALA A 213 -20.48 1.94 -2.96
CA ALA A 213 -21.56 2.81 -3.41
C ALA A 213 -21.65 2.84 -4.95
N LEU A 214 -20.52 3.02 -5.64
CA LEU A 214 -20.47 2.98 -7.11
C LEU A 214 -20.91 1.61 -7.67
N VAL A 215 -20.49 0.51 -7.04
CA VAL A 215 -20.91 -0.84 -7.42
C VAL A 215 -22.40 -1.06 -7.16
N ALA A 216 -22.96 -0.53 -6.07
CA ALA A 216 -24.40 -0.62 -5.78
C ALA A 216 -25.23 0.10 -6.85
N VAL A 217 -24.80 1.29 -7.27
CA VAL A 217 -25.43 2.05 -8.37
C VAL A 217 -25.27 1.32 -9.70
N GLN A 218 -24.05 0.93 -10.06
CA GLN A 218 -23.72 0.23 -11.29
C GLN A 218 -24.59 -1.02 -11.50
N ARG A 219 -24.83 -1.76 -10.44
CA ARG A 219 -25.57 -3.03 -10.50
C ARG A 219 -27.03 -2.91 -10.11
N ARG A 220 -27.48 -1.74 -9.67
CA ARG A 220 -28.81 -1.55 -9.08
C ARG A 220 -29.14 -2.60 -8.02
N SER A 221 -28.14 -2.91 -7.16
CA SER A 221 -28.19 -4.03 -6.23
C SER A 221 -28.56 -3.58 -4.82
N GLY A 222 -29.77 -3.93 -4.37
CA GLY A 222 -30.19 -3.70 -2.98
C GLY A 222 -29.28 -4.40 -1.97
N ARG A 223 -28.73 -5.59 -2.28
CA ARG A 223 -27.78 -6.29 -1.39
C ARG A 223 -26.47 -5.50 -1.23
N ALA A 224 -25.98 -4.89 -2.30
CA ALA A 224 -24.80 -4.02 -2.22
C ALA A 224 -25.09 -2.76 -1.40
N ALA A 225 -26.28 -2.16 -1.55
CA ALA A 225 -26.69 -1.01 -0.75
C ALA A 225 -26.83 -1.36 0.74
N VAL A 226 -27.41 -2.52 1.07
CA VAL A 226 -27.47 -3.01 2.45
C VAL A 226 -26.06 -3.25 3.01
N ALA A 227 -25.16 -3.89 2.24
CA ALA A 227 -23.78 -4.08 2.65
C ALA A 227 -23.04 -2.76 2.89
N LEU A 228 -23.29 -1.73 2.06
CA LEU A 228 -22.76 -0.38 2.27
C LEU A 228 -23.26 0.21 3.60
N GLY A 229 -24.57 0.15 3.87
CA GLY A 229 -25.14 0.65 5.12
C GLY A 229 -24.57 -0.06 6.34
N LEU A 230 -24.50 -1.41 6.30
CA LEU A 230 -23.89 -2.20 7.39
C LEU A 230 -22.40 -1.90 7.54
N SER A 231 -21.69 -1.64 6.47
CA SER A 231 -20.27 -1.23 6.52
C SER A 231 -20.11 0.14 7.17
N ALA A 232 -20.97 1.12 6.82
CA ALA A 232 -20.96 2.45 7.44
C ALA A 232 -21.29 2.41 8.94
N ILE A 233 -22.20 1.53 9.36
CA ILE A 233 -22.45 1.27 10.76
C ILE A 233 -21.23 0.59 11.41
N GLY A 234 -20.69 -0.44 10.76
CA GLY A 234 -19.54 -1.20 11.27
C GLY A 234 -18.31 -0.32 11.54
N VAL A 235 -17.97 0.59 10.63
CA VAL A 235 -16.82 1.51 10.82
C VAL A 235 -17.04 2.49 11.98
N SER A 236 -18.27 2.76 12.37
CA SER A 236 -18.60 3.55 13.56
C SER A 236 -18.44 2.77 14.87
N LEU A 237 -18.17 1.47 14.82
CA LEU A 237 -17.92 0.60 15.99
C LEU A 237 -16.42 0.42 16.29
N THR A 238 -15.57 1.32 15.80
CA THR A 238 -14.13 1.35 16.14
C THR A 238 -13.91 1.97 17.52
N ALA A 239 -12.66 1.97 18.00
CA ALA A 239 -12.29 2.61 19.27
C ALA A 239 -12.65 4.11 19.36
N HIS A 240 -12.83 4.77 18.21
CA HIS A 240 -13.20 6.19 18.12
C HIS A 240 -14.71 6.44 17.99
N GLY A 241 -15.51 5.40 17.76
CA GLY A 241 -16.94 5.53 17.59
C GLY A 241 -17.32 6.49 16.46
N LEU A 242 -18.37 7.29 16.67
CA LEU A 242 -18.81 8.29 15.71
C LEU A 242 -17.80 9.43 15.50
N ALA A 243 -16.89 9.66 16.45
CA ALA A 243 -15.86 10.69 16.29
C ALA A 243 -14.90 10.40 15.13
N LEU A 244 -14.81 9.16 14.67
CA LEU A 244 -14.04 8.79 13.48
C LEU A 244 -14.45 9.61 12.24
N TRP A 245 -15.75 9.87 12.08
CA TRP A 245 -16.24 10.65 10.95
C TRP A 245 -15.81 12.11 11.02
N GLY A 246 -15.77 12.70 12.24
CA GLY A 246 -15.21 14.04 12.45
C GLY A 246 -13.75 14.11 12.05
N ILE A 247 -12.93 13.16 12.47
CA ILE A 247 -11.50 13.07 12.09
C ILE A 247 -11.33 13.06 10.56
N ILE A 248 -12.15 12.29 9.85
CA ILE A 248 -12.08 12.19 8.37
C ILE A 248 -12.50 13.53 7.72
N VAL A 249 -13.52 14.18 8.23
CA VAL A 249 -13.98 15.48 7.71
C VAL A 249 -12.94 16.56 7.97
N ASP A 250 -12.42 16.66 9.19
CA ASP A 250 -11.40 17.64 9.58
C ASP A 250 -10.15 17.49 8.70
N PHE A 251 -9.71 16.25 8.51
CA PHE A 251 -8.58 15.95 7.62
C PHE A 251 -8.87 16.35 6.16
N ALA A 252 -10.05 16.03 5.63
CA ALA A 252 -10.42 16.33 4.24
C ALA A 252 -10.61 17.83 3.97
N THR A 253 -10.92 18.63 5.01
CA THR A 253 -11.16 20.08 4.90
C THR A 253 -9.90 20.91 5.14
N ASN A 254 -8.87 20.37 5.76
CA ASN A 254 -7.59 21.05 6.06
C ASN A 254 -6.68 21.14 4.81
N ARG A 255 -7.17 21.75 3.74
CA ARG A 255 -6.47 21.81 2.45
C ARG A 255 -5.13 22.54 2.52
N GLU A 256 -5.03 23.60 3.32
CA GLU A 256 -3.80 24.39 3.43
C GLU A 256 -2.62 23.56 3.95
N ALA A 257 -2.86 22.67 4.92
CA ALA A 257 -1.82 21.77 5.41
C ALA A 257 -1.51 20.65 4.40
N LEU A 258 -2.53 20.12 3.71
CA LEU A 258 -2.35 19.09 2.70
C LEU A 258 -1.56 19.57 1.49
N ASP A 259 -1.71 20.83 1.08
CA ASP A 259 -0.98 21.44 -0.03
C ASP A 259 0.54 21.55 0.23
N LEU A 260 0.98 21.47 1.49
CA LEU A 260 2.39 21.43 1.87
C LEU A 260 3.01 20.02 1.74
N ILE A 261 2.20 18.99 1.54
CA ILE A 261 2.62 17.58 1.50
C ILE A 261 2.69 17.10 0.06
N GLU A 262 3.86 16.60 -0.38
CA GLU A 262 4.10 16.13 -1.76
C GLU A 262 3.09 15.08 -2.23
N GLU A 263 2.68 14.15 -1.37
CA GLU A 263 1.74 13.07 -1.70
C GLU A 263 0.33 13.56 -2.08
N TRP A 264 -0.03 14.80 -1.72
CA TRP A 264 -1.31 15.42 -2.06
C TRP A 264 -1.27 16.21 -3.36
N GLN A 265 -0.08 16.39 -3.96
CA GLN A 265 0.06 17.02 -5.26
C GLN A 265 -0.52 16.15 -6.37
N ARG A 266 -0.95 16.78 -7.45
CA ARG A 266 -1.49 16.08 -8.61
C ARG A 266 -0.40 15.25 -9.30
N PRO A 267 -0.73 14.03 -9.78
CA PRO A 267 0.22 13.23 -10.53
C PRO A 267 0.58 13.91 -11.86
N SER A 268 1.85 13.78 -12.25
CA SER A 268 2.39 14.34 -13.49
C SER A 268 3.02 13.24 -14.35
N LEU A 269 2.91 13.34 -15.67
CA LEU A 269 3.60 12.46 -16.63
C LEU A 269 5.13 12.62 -16.60
N THR A 270 5.63 13.76 -16.09
CA THR A 270 7.07 13.97 -15.90
C THR A 270 7.64 13.19 -14.72
N ASP A 271 6.78 12.74 -13.80
CA ASP A 271 7.17 11.89 -12.67
C ASP A 271 6.97 10.41 -13.04
N HIS A 272 8.07 9.69 -13.24
CA HIS A 272 8.06 8.26 -13.58
C HIS A 272 7.37 7.37 -12.53
N ARG A 273 7.24 7.83 -11.28
CA ARG A 273 6.53 7.13 -10.20
C ARG A 273 5.03 6.98 -10.51
N THR A 274 4.49 7.84 -11.36
CA THR A 274 3.05 7.85 -11.72
C THR A 274 2.72 7.07 -13.00
N TRP A 275 3.73 6.65 -13.77
CA TRP A 275 3.55 5.98 -15.06
C TRP A 275 2.68 4.72 -15.01
N PRO A 276 2.77 3.84 -13.98
CA PRO A 276 1.90 2.65 -13.94
C PRO A 276 0.42 2.99 -14.00
N PHE A 277 0.00 4.09 -13.36
CA PHE A 277 -1.38 4.55 -13.39
C PHE A 277 -1.79 5.00 -14.80
N PHE A 278 -0.98 5.81 -15.47
CA PHE A 278 -1.29 6.26 -16.84
C PHE A 278 -1.31 5.10 -17.83
N ILE A 279 -0.43 4.11 -17.67
CA ILE A 279 -0.44 2.89 -18.48
C ILE A 279 -1.74 2.09 -18.24
N VAL A 280 -2.15 1.93 -16.98
CA VAL A 280 -3.41 1.25 -16.62
C VAL A 280 -4.60 1.97 -17.26
N VAL A 281 -4.68 3.30 -17.14
CA VAL A 281 -5.76 4.09 -17.77
C VAL A 281 -5.75 3.94 -19.28
N THR A 282 -4.58 4.00 -19.93
CA THR A 282 -4.44 3.79 -21.38
C THR A 282 -4.94 2.41 -21.80
N LEU A 283 -4.55 1.35 -21.08
CA LEU A 283 -5.03 0.00 -21.37
C LEU A 283 -6.55 -0.12 -21.19
N VAL A 284 -7.12 0.52 -20.17
CA VAL A 284 -8.59 0.55 -19.98
C VAL A 284 -9.27 1.24 -21.16
N VAL A 285 -8.74 2.37 -21.63
CA VAL A 285 -9.29 3.07 -22.83
C VAL A 285 -9.21 2.18 -24.06
N ILE A 286 -8.09 1.47 -24.27
CA ILE A 286 -7.95 0.50 -25.36
C ILE A 286 -9.00 -0.63 -25.23
N GLY A 287 -9.21 -1.16 -24.03
CA GLY A 287 -10.21 -2.20 -23.75
C GLY A 287 -11.64 -1.73 -24.04
N LEU A 288 -11.96 -0.49 -23.69
CA LEU A 288 -13.25 0.13 -24.02
C LEU A 288 -13.43 0.27 -25.53
N ALA A 289 -12.41 0.76 -26.24
CA ALA A 289 -12.44 0.93 -27.70
C ALA A 289 -12.61 -0.42 -28.44
N ARG A 290 -12.03 -1.49 -27.92
CA ARG A 290 -12.16 -2.86 -28.47
C ARG A 290 -13.41 -3.60 -28.00
N ARG A 291 -14.18 -3.02 -27.09
CA ARG A 291 -15.32 -3.64 -26.42
C ARG A 291 -14.98 -4.86 -25.55
N ASP A 292 -13.71 -4.96 -25.10
CA ASP A 292 -13.26 -5.95 -24.12
C ASP A 292 -13.72 -5.57 -22.69
N VAL A 293 -14.09 -4.30 -22.49
CA VAL A 293 -14.64 -3.73 -21.27
C VAL A 293 -16.05 -3.21 -21.53
N GLU A 294 -16.99 -3.54 -20.67
CA GLU A 294 -18.38 -3.16 -20.85
C GLU A 294 -18.63 -1.68 -20.48
N SER A 295 -19.48 -1.00 -21.26
CA SER A 295 -19.81 0.42 -21.01
C SER A 295 -20.42 0.68 -19.63
N ARG A 296 -21.13 -0.28 -19.04
CA ARG A 296 -21.63 -0.18 -17.66
C ARG A 296 -20.51 -0.10 -16.61
N ASP A 297 -19.29 -0.56 -16.93
CA ASP A 297 -18.15 -0.50 -16.02
C ASP A 297 -17.59 0.91 -15.90
N LEU A 298 -17.99 1.83 -16.79
CA LEU A 298 -17.68 3.26 -16.71
C LEU A 298 -18.14 3.89 -15.38
N TRP A 299 -19.20 3.37 -14.75
CA TRP A 299 -19.64 3.82 -13.42
C TRP A 299 -18.58 3.63 -12.33
N VAL A 300 -17.63 2.73 -12.50
CA VAL A 300 -16.51 2.52 -11.58
C VAL A 300 -15.21 3.07 -12.18
N ILE A 301 -15.00 2.85 -13.48
CA ILE A 301 -13.76 3.24 -14.17
C ILE A 301 -13.56 4.75 -14.12
N VAL A 302 -14.57 5.53 -14.54
CA VAL A 302 -14.43 7.00 -14.65
C VAL A 302 -14.19 7.65 -13.29
N PRO A 303 -14.98 7.35 -12.22
CA PRO A 303 -14.70 7.91 -10.91
C PRO A 303 -13.32 7.55 -10.36
N PHE A 304 -12.84 6.31 -10.53
CA PHE A 304 -11.53 5.91 -10.02
C PHE A 304 -10.37 6.45 -10.86
N ALA A 305 -10.53 6.60 -12.17
CA ALA A 305 -9.55 7.29 -13.01
C ALA A 305 -9.46 8.78 -12.62
N ALA A 306 -10.59 9.46 -12.44
CA ALA A 306 -10.64 10.84 -11.98
C ALA A 306 -10.06 10.98 -10.56
N PHE A 307 -10.42 10.08 -9.64
CA PHE A 307 -9.88 10.06 -8.28
C PHE A 307 -8.35 9.91 -8.26
N GLY A 308 -7.79 9.02 -9.08
CA GLY A 308 -6.34 8.88 -9.22
C GLY A 308 -5.65 10.17 -9.68
N MET A 309 -6.32 11.00 -10.51
CA MET A 309 -5.78 12.28 -11.00
C MET A 309 -5.79 13.41 -9.95
N THR A 310 -6.44 13.23 -8.81
CA THR A 310 -6.55 14.29 -7.79
C THR A 310 -5.31 14.41 -6.91
N ALA A 311 -4.62 13.28 -6.61
CA ALA A 311 -3.44 13.28 -5.76
C ALA A 311 -2.59 12.01 -5.99
N VAL A 312 -1.29 12.11 -5.81
CA VAL A 312 -0.34 10.97 -5.95
C VAL A 312 -0.74 9.81 -5.03
N ARG A 313 -1.13 10.08 -3.79
CA ARG A 313 -1.55 9.05 -2.83
C ARG A 313 -2.78 8.23 -3.26
N ASN A 314 -3.57 8.76 -4.19
CA ASN A 314 -4.78 8.10 -4.70
C ASN A 314 -4.49 7.14 -5.85
N LEU A 315 -3.25 7.12 -6.38
CA LEU A 315 -2.86 6.29 -7.51
C LEU A 315 -2.95 4.81 -7.20
N MET A 316 -2.45 4.38 -6.04
CA MET A 316 -2.44 2.97 -5.68
C MET A 316 -3.86 2.38 -5.52
N PRO A 317 -4.81 2.99 -4.78
CA PRO A 317 -6.20 2.56 -4.76
C PRO A 317 -6.86 2.55 -6.15
N ALA A 318 -6.59 3.57 -6.98
CA ALA A 318 -7.11 3.62 -8.34
C ALA A 318 -6.58 2.47 -9.20
N VAL A 319 -5.28 2.18 -9.15
CA VAL A 319 -4.67 1.09 -9.90
C VAL A 319 -5.22 -0.28 -9.45
N ILE A 320 -5.41 -0.52 -8.14
CA ILE A 320 -6.03 -1.75 -7.62
C ILE A 320 -7.41 -1.98 -8.25
N VAL A 321 -8.22 -0.93 -8.40
CA VAL A 321 -9.56 -1.02 -8.98
C VAL A 321 -9.52 -1.17 -10.50
N LEU A 322 -8.63 -0.45 -11.17
CA LEU A 322 -8.59 -0.35 -12.64
C LEU A 322 -7.81 -1.49 -13.31
N ALA A 323 -6.81 -2.08 -12.63
CA ALA A 323 -5.95 -3.11 -13.21
C ALA A 323 -6.71 -4.36 -13.73
N PRO A 324 -7.80 -4.85 -13.09
CA PRO A 324 -8.59 -5.94 -13.67
C PRO A 324 -9.27 -5.60 -15.01
N PHE A 325 -9.59 -4.34 -15.26
CA PHE A 325 -10.12 -3.87 -16.53
C PHE A 325 -9.02 -3.70 -17.58
N ALA A 326 -7.86 -3.18 -17.17
CA ALA A 326 -6.68 -3.07 -18.02
C ALA A 326 -6.19 -4.45 -18.49
N ALA A 327 -6.24 -5.47 -17.63
CA ALA A 327 -5.86 -6.83 -17.97
C ALA A 327 -6.74 -7.44 -19.06
N ALA A 328 -8.02 -7.05 -19.17
CA ALA A 328 -8.91 -7.52 -20.20
C ALA A 328 -8.50 -7.02 -21.60
N ALA A 329 -7.88 -5.84 -21.69
CA ALA A 329 -7.43 -5.25 -22.95
C ALA A 329 -6.18 -5.92 -23.55
N VAL A 330 -5.45 -6.70 -22.75
CA VAL A 330 -4.23 -7.37 -23.22
C VAL A 330 -4.60 -8.65 -23.99
N PRO A 331 -4.23 -8.79 -25.28
CA PRO A 331 -4.60 -9.94 -26.09
C PRO A 331 -4.09 -11.24 -25.47
N SER A 332 -4.97 -12.22 -25.32
CA SER A 332 -4.59 -13.56 -24.93
C SER A 332 -4.16 -14.35 -26.17
N ARG A 333 -2.84 -14.58 -26.30
CA ARG A 333 -2.36 -15.55 -27.29
C ARG A 333 -2.52 -16.95 -26.70
N ALA A 334 -3.28 -17.82 -27.35
CA ALA A 334 -3.25 -19.23 -27.06
C ALA A 334 -1.82 -19.74 -27.35
N GLY A 335 -1.03 -19.93 -26.30
CA GLY A 335 0.29 -20.53 -26.44
C GLY A 335 0.15 -21.97 -26.90
N ARG A 336 0.93 -22.38 -27.94
CA ARG A 336 1.12 -23.79 -28.24
C ARG A 336 1.67 -24.46 -26.98
N ALA A 337 1.10 -25.59 -26.60
CA ALA A 337 1.67 -26.43 -25.57
C ALA A 337 3.07 -26.87 -26.05
N THR A 338 4.11 -26.28 -25.47
CA THR A 338 5.50 -26.71 -25.66
C THR A 338 5.82 -27.68 -24.54
N SER A 339 6.54 -28.74 -24.85
CA SER A 339 7.09 -29.64 -23.82
C SER A 339 8.04 -28.84 -22.94
N GLU A 340 7.69 -28.67 -21.68
CA GLU A 340 8.49 -27.92 -20.73
C GLU A 340 9.30 -28.87 -19.83
N SER A 341 10.55 -28.56 -19.60
CA SER A 341 11.39 -29.29 -18.64
C SER A 341 10.94 -28.99 -17.22
N ARG A 342 10.44 -30.00 -16.50
CA ARG A 342 10.06 -29.89 -15.09
C ARG A 342 11.25 -29.46 -14.21
N VAL A 343 12.44 -29.96 -14.51
CA VAL A 343 13.68 -29.64 -13.77
C VAL A 343 14.02 -28.17 -13.92
N LEU A 344 13.93 -27.63 -15.15
CA LEU A 344 14.17 -26.21 -15.41
C LEU A 344 13.14 -25.32 -14.69
N ASN A 345 11.86 -25.70 -14.73
CA ASN A 345 10.81 -24.94 -14.07
C ASN A 345 10.98 -24.93 -12.54
N VAL A 346 11.39 -26.05 -11.93
CA VAL A 346 11.72 -26.10 -10.50
C VAL A 346 12.94 -25.24 -10.19
N ALA A 347 13.99 -25.27 -11.02
CA ALA A 347 15.17 -24.44 -10.87
C ALA A 347 14.84 -22.94 -10.94
N VAL A 348 14.00 -22.53 -11.91
CA VAL A 348 13.53 -21.14 -12.04
C VAL A 348 12.67 -20.74 -10.83
N ALA A 349 11.75 -21.58 -10.38
CA ALA A 349 10.96 -21.30 -9.17
C ALA A 349 11.85 -21.16 -7.93
N GLY A 350 12.84 -22.03 -7.77
CA GLY A 350 13.83 -21.95 -6.70
C GLY A 350 14.65 -20.67 -6.77
N ALA A 351 15.10 -20.27 -7.95
CA ALA A 351 15.83 -19.03 -8.15
C ALA A 351 14.98 -17.80 -7.81
N LEU A 352 13.72 -17.75 -8.24
CA LEU A 352 12.78 -16.68 -7.90
C LEU A 352 12.57 -16.59 -6.38
N PHE A 353 12.33 -17.74 -5.73
CA PHE A 353 12.19 -17.80 -4.28
C PHE A 353 13.46 -17.32 -3.56
N PHE A 354 14.63 -17.79 -4.03
CA PHE A 354 15.92 -17.40 -3.44
C PHE A 354 16.20 -15.91 -3.57
N ILE A 355 15.91 -15.30 -4.72
CA ILE A 355 16.04 -13.84 -4.92
C ILE A 355 15.14 -13.05 -3.96
N VAL A 356 13.87 -13.47 -3.80
CA VAL A 356 12.94 -12.85 -2.86
C VAL A 356 13.44 -13.03 -1.43
N ALA A 357 13.84 -14.24 -1.04
CA ALA A 357 14.34 -14.52 0.29
C ALA A 357 15.61 -13.71 0.60
N LEU A 358 16.60 -13.75 -0.31
CA LEU A 358 17.84 -12.98 -0.15
C LEU A 358 17.58 -11.49 0.01
N GLY A 359 16.64 -10.94 -0.77
CA GLY A 359 16.20 -9.56 -0.62
C GLY A 359 15.67 -9.29 0.78
N LEU A 360 14.71 -10.09 1.25
CA LEU A 360 14.01 -9.86 2.53
C LEU A 360 14.88 -10.09 3.77
N PHE A 361 15.92 -10.93 3.68
CA PHE A 361 16.88 -11.13 4.76
C PHE A 361 18.00 -10.07 4.80
N ARG A 362 18.05 -9.18 3.82
CA ARG A 362 19.02 -8.09 3.81
C ARG A 362 18.68 -7.11 4.93
N PRO A 363 19.66 -6.68 5.76
CA PRO A 363 19.44 -5.64 6.75
C PRO A 363 18.99 -4.35 6.07
N VAL A 364 17.86 -3.80 6.50
CA VAL A 364 17.38 -2.51 6.01
C VAL A 364 17.52 -1.50 7.12
N GLY A 365 18.19 -0.39 6.81
CA GLY A 365 18.42 0.71 7.73
C GLY A 365 17.62 1.96 7.37
N LEU A 366 17.70 2.95 8.23
CA LEU A 366 17.26 4.31 7.96
C LEU A 366 18.28 5.00 7.06
N SER A 367 17.83 5.86 6.15
CA SER A 367 18.70 6.62 5.26
C SER A 367 19.50 7.66 6.05
N PRO A 368 20.83 7.65 6.00
CA PRO A 368 21.64 8.65 6.69
C PRO A 368 21.50 10.05 6.09
N THR A 369 21.00 10.16 4.86
CA THR A 369 20.73 11.46 4.21
C THR A 369 19.42 12.10 4.67
N VAL A 370 18.55 11.34 5.35
CA VAL A 370 17.22 11.80 5.80
C VAL A 370 17.15 11.80 7.32
N PHE A 371 17.86 10.89 7.96
CA PHE A 371 17.78 10.71 9.41
C PHE A 371 19.13 10.92 10.06
N PRO A 372 19.18 11.72 11.13
CA PRO A 372 20.39 11.92 11.91
C PRO A 372 20.87 10.61 12.55
N THR A 373 22.17 10.46 12.66
CA THR A 373 22.84 9.34 13.32
C THR A 373 22.52 9.31 14.83
N ARG A 374 22.84 8.20 15.48
CA ARG A 374 22.72 8.13 16.95
C ARG A 374 23.63 9.14 17.64
N ASP A 375 24.82 9.34 17.09
CA ASP A 375 25.81 10.26 17.66
C ASP A 375 25.36 11.72 17.50
N ALA A 376 24.76 12.08 16.36
CA ALA A 376 24.16 13.39 16.17
C ALA A 376 23.02 13.66 17.18
N ILE A 377 22.15 12.67 17.41
CA ILE A 377 21.07 12.80 18.40
C ILE A 377 21.63 12.88 19.82
N ALA A 378 22.66 12.09 20.16
CA ALA A 378 23.31 12.10 21.46
C ALA A 378 24.07 13.41 21.76
N ALA A 379 24.46 14.14 20.71
CA ALA A 379 25.08 15.47 20.85
C ALA A 379 24.07 16.57 21.19
N LEU A 380 22.77 16.32 21.10
CA LEU A 380 21.74 17.23 21.60
C LEU A 380 21.77 17.24 23.15
N GLY A 381 21.97 18.39 23.74
CA GLY A 381 21.88 18.61 25.20
C GLY A 381 20.44 18.46 25.72
N ALA A 382 20.23 18.68 26.99
CA ALA A 382 18.88 18.67 27.57
C ALA A 382 18.07 19.89 27.10
N GLY A 383 16.74 19.70 26.91
CA GLY A 383 15.82 20.78 26.57
C GLY A 383 15.30 20.75 25.12
N PRO A 384 14.55 21.81 24.76
CA PRO A 384 13.95 21.91 23.43
C PRO A 384 15.01 22.10 22.34
N ALA A 385 14.87 21.41 21.23
CA ALA A 385 15.76 21.52 20.08
C ALA A 385 14.94 21.78 18.80
N PHE A 386 15.50 22.60 17.92
CA PHE A 386 15.01 22.69 16.55
C PHE A 386 15.38 21.42 15.77
N HIS A 387 14.45 20.96 15.00
CA HIS A 387 14.61 19.93 13.97
C HIS A 387 13.55 20.11 12.90
N GLY A 388 13.75 19.56 11.72
CA GLY A 388 12.76 19.61 10.67
C GLY A 388 11.63 18.59 10.88
N ILE A 389 10.61 18.68 10.01
CA ILE A 389 9.46 17.75 10.00
C ILE A 389 9.93 16.31 9.77
N GLY A 390 10.96 16.13 8.94
CA GLY A 390 11.49 14.80 8.57
C GLY A 390 12.16 14.05 9.70
N GLU A 391 12.70 14.73 10.70
CA GLU A 391 13.42 14.12 11.82
C GLU A 391 12.50 13.80 13.01
N GLY A 392 11.31 14.46 13.09
CA GLY A 392 10.42 14.37 14.24
C GLY A 392 10.01 12.95 14.59
N GLY A 393 9.62 12.13 13.61
CA GLY A 393 9.24 10.75 13.86
C GLY A 393 10.37 9.88 14.40
N LEU A 394 11.62 10.12 13.95
CA LEU A 394 12.79 9.42 14.49
C LEU A 394 13.08 9.85 15.94
N LEU A 395 12.99 11.14 16.23
CA LEU A 395 13.20 11.65 17.58
C LEU A 395 12.13 11.12 18.54
N ILE A 396 10.86 11.05 18.14
CA ILE A 396 9.80 10.39 18.91
C ILE A 396 10.17 8.93 19.18
N TYR A 397 10.60 8.21 18.16
CA TYR A 397 10.92 6.78 18.29
C TYR A 397 12.09 6.53 19.25
N ARG A 398 13.14 7.37 19.21
CA ARG A 398 14.38 7.15 19.95
C ARG A 398 14.42 7.83 21.31
N GLU A 399 13.89 9.05 21.41
CA GLU A 399 14.13 9.92 22.55
C GLU A 399 12.94 10.05 23.52
N TRP A 400 11.69 9.76 23.05
CA TRP A 400 10.54 9.83 23.95
C TRP A 400 10.61 8.73 25.03
N PRO A 401 10.34 9.02 26.34
CA PRO A 401 9.78 10.27 26.89
C PRO A 401 10.81 11.33 27.28
N GLY A 402 12.11 11.08 27.14
CA GLY A 402 13.18 12.00 27.57
C GLY A 402 13.18 13.34 26.80
N ARG A 403 12.73 13.35 25.55
CA ARG A 403 12.60 14.54 24.70
C ARG A 403 11.26 14.58 24.01
N ARG A 404 10.63 15.76 23.97
CA ARG A 404 9.51 16.08 23.12
C ARG A 404 9.97 16.74 21.84
N VAL A 405 9.27 16.50 20.73
CA VAL A 405 9.62 17.04 19.42
C VAL A 405 8.96 18.37 19.16
N LEU A 406 9.63 19.25 18.43
CA LEU A 406 9.05 20.52 18.00
C LEU A 406 7.89 20.27 17.04
N ILE A 407 8.08 19.37 16.07
CA ILE A 407 7.13 19.07 15.01
C ILE A 407 7.37 17.67 14.44
N ASP A 408 6.36 17.07 13.85
CA ASP A 408 6.45 15.88 13.01
C ASP A 408 5.44 15.99 11.84
N ASP A 409 5.19 14.92 11.11
CA ASP A 409 4.33 14.94 9.93
C ASP A 409 2.82 14.74 10.21
N ARG A 410 2.39 14.84 11.46
CA ARG A 410 0.97 14.83 11.85
C ARG A 410 0.32 16.20 11.57
N ALA A 411 0.11 16.48 10.28
CA ALA A 411 -0.39 17.77 9.82
C ALA A 411 -1.73 18.18 10.44
N GLU A 412 -2.55 17.20 10.86
CA GLU A 412 -3.82 17.43 11.55
C GLU A 412 -3.64 17.97 12.97
N LEU A 413 -2.47 17.76 13.59
CA LEU A 413 -2.15 18.26 14.93
C LEU A 413 -1.59 19.68 14.88
N TYR A 414 -0.59 19.90 14.01
CA TYR A 414 0.14 21.17 13.97
C TYR A 414 -0.51 22.25 13.09
N GLY A 415 -1.25 21.83 12.05
CA GLY A 415 -1.83 22.74 11.09
C GLY A 415 -0.81 23.42 10.17
N ALA A 416 -1.34 24.15 9.16
CA ALA A 416 -0.51 24.76 8.10
C ALA A 416 0.43 25.86 8.62
N GLY A 417 0.03 26.61 9.64
CA GLY A 417 0.81 27.74 10.17
C GLY A 417 2.13 27.32 10.77
N GLU A 418 2.12 26.34 11.68
CA GLU A 418 3.35 25.82 12.31
C GLU A 418 4.23 25.07 11.32
N MET A 419 3.63 24.22 10.46
CA MET A 419 4.37 23.54 9.41
C MET A 419 5.12 24.53 8.51
N ARG A 420 4.46 25.60 8.10
CA ARG A 420 5.06 26.65 7.25
C ARG A 420 6.18 27.38 7.99
N ALA A 421 6.00 27.73 9.27
CA ALA A 421 7.02 28.39 10.06
C ALA A 421 8.30 27.55 10.18
N VAL A 422 8.18 26.23 10.39
CA VAL A 422 9.32 25.32 10.42
C VAL A 422 9.97 25.18 9.05
N LEU A 423 9.19 25.06 7.96
CA LEU A 423 9.74 25.02 6.59
C LEU A 423 10.46 26.32 6.21
N GLU A 424 9.97 27.47 6.64
CA GLU A 424 10.65 28.76 6.45
C GLU A 424 11.94 28.85 7.25
N ALA A 425 11.93 28.38 8.50
CA ALA A 425 13.13 28.30 9.32
C ALA A 425 14.19 27.38 8.68
N GLN A 426 13.81 26.20 8.17
CA GLN A 426 14.72 25.33 7.42
C GLN A 426 15.29 26.02 6.16
N ALA A 427 14.52 26.94 5.56
CA ALA A 427 15.00 27.77 4.44
C ALA A 427 15.83 29.00 4.90
N GLY A 428 16.20 29.10 6.17
CA GLY A 428 16.99 30.17 6.75
C GLY A 428 16.22 31.48 6.96
N ARG A 429 14.87 31.43 7.01
CA ARG A 429 14.04 32.63 7.18
C ARG A 429 13.20 32.54 8.44
N GLY A 430 13.15 33.61 9.21
CA GLY A 430 12.30 33.74 10.41
C GLY A 430 12.61 32.73 11.52
N TRP A 431 13.76 32.08 11.47
CA TRP A 431 14.17 31.07 12.44
C TRP A 431 14.39 31.68 13.83
N GLU A 432 14.90 32.93 13.93
CA GLU A 432 15.13 33.61 15.20
C GLU A 432 13.82 33.79 15.98
N ALA A 433 12.75 34.22 15.28
CA ALA A 433 11.45 34.40 15.91
C ALA A 433 10.86 33.04 16.35
N LEU A 434 11.02 31.99 15.54
CA LEU A 434 10.59 30.65 15.90
C LEU A 434 11.35 30.11 17.11
N PHE A 435 12.68 30.30 17.15
CA PHE A 435 13.53 29.83 18.23
C PHE A 435 13.23 30.58 19.54
N ALA A 436 13.06 31.90 19.46
CA ALA A 436 12.65 32.69 20.60
C ALA A 436 11.27 32.29 21.13
N ARG A 437 10.31 32.04 20.24
CA ARG A 437 8.96 31.63 20.61
C ARG A 437 8.91 30.34 21.42
N TYR A 438 9.73 29.36 21.06
CA TYR A 438 9.73 28.03 21.68
C TYR A 438 10.92 27.78 22.62
N GLY A 439 11.77 28.80 22.85
CA GLY A 439 12.93 28.70 23.72
C GLY A 439 13.97 27.70 23.23
N LEU A 440 14.15 27.61 21.89
CA LEU A 440 15.08 26.68 21.27
C LEU A 440 16.49 27.21 21.35
N ASN A 441 17.34 26.55 22.11
CA ASN A 441 18.75 26.91 22.30
C ASN A 441 19.72 25.92 21.64
N GLN A 442 19.19 24.93 20.91
CA GLN A 442 19.94 23.95 20.16
C GLN A 442 19.17 23.55 18.88
N ALA A 443 19.90 23.13 17.87
CA ALA A 443 19.34 22.74 16.60
C ALA A 443 20.08 21.54 15.98
N ILE A 444 19.34 20.58 15.44
CA ILE A 444 19.89 19.57 14.54
C ILE A 444 19.42 19.89 13.12
N VAL A 445 20.36 20.03 12.22
CA VAL A 445 20.13 20.53 10.86
C VAL A 445 20.90 19.71 9.83
N ALA A 446 20.40 19.66 8.58
CA ALA A 446 21.14 19.06 7.49
C ALA A 446 22.38 19.92 7.16
N VAL A 447 23.49 19.25 6.89
CA VAL A 447 24.75 19.89 6.47
C VAL A 447 24.55 20.64 5.14
N ASP A 448 25.20 21.81 5.02
CA ASP A 448 25.10 22.72 3.89
C ASP A 448 23.67 23.26 3.63
N SER A 449 22.78 23.14 4.64
CA SER A 449 21.45 23.74 4.58
C SER A 449 21.50 25.26 4.80
N ARG A 450 20.47 25.96 4.31
CA ARG A 450 20.35 27.41 4.51
C ARG A 450 20.25 27.80 5.98
N LEU A 451 19.59 26.95 6.78
CA LEU A 451 19.51 27.20 8.22
C LEU A 451 20.89 27.01 8.88
N GLU A 452 21.65 25.99 8.50
CA GLU A 452 23.00 25.81 9.02
C GLU A 452 23.86 27.05 8.77
N HIS A 453 23.88 27.59 7.53
CA HIS A 453 24.60 28.81 7.22
C HIS A 453 24.16 29.99 8.10
N ALA A 454 22.82 30.15 8.27
CA ALA A 454 22.31 31.22 9.13
C ALA A 454 22.71 31.07 10.61
N LEU A 455 22.77 29.85 11.13
CA LEU A 455 23.22 29.57 12.50
C LEU A 455 24.71 29.89 12.65
N VAL A 456 25.54 29.52 11.67
CA VAL A 456 26.98 29.85 11.68
C VAL A 456 27.21 31.37 11.61
N GLU A 457 26.48 32.09 10.76
CA GLU A 457 26.52 33.56 10.68
C GLU A 457 26.09 34.22 12.01
N ALA A 458 25.18 33.60 12.74
CA ALA A 458 24.73 34.03 14.06
C ALA A 458 25.60 33.51 15.21
N TYR A 459 26.79 33.00 14.92
CA TYR A 459 27.79 32.52 15.88
C TYR A 459 27.32 31.37 16.77
N TRP A 460 26.43 30.52 16.28
CA TRP A 460 26.10 29.29 16.99
C TRP A 460 27.26 28.31 16.96
N LEU A 461 27.46 27.60 18.08
CA LEU A 461 28.59 26.70 18.26
C LEU A 461 28.24 25.29 17.79
N ALA A 462 29.08 24.71 16.92
CA ALA A 462 28.91 23.33 16.49
C ALA A 462 29.29 22.36 17.61
N ALA A 463 28.33 21.62 18.14
CA ALA A 463 28.54 20.55 19.11
C ALA A 463 28.87 19.21 18.42
N TYR A 464 28.38 19.01 17.20
CA TYR A 464 28.60 17.80 16.39
C TYR A 464 28.45 18.13 14.91
N ARG A 465 29.18 17.40 14.05
CA ARG A 465 29.01 17.43 12.61
C ARG A 465 29.47 16.11 11.99
N ASP A 466 28.65 15.51 11.15
CA ASP A 466 29.01 14.41 10.25
C ASP A 466 28.81 14.81 8.79
N ASP A 467 28.77 13.84 7.85
CA ASP A 467 28.62 14.12 6.42
C ASP A 467 27.20 14.61 6.05
N HIS A 468 26.21 14.46 6.91
CA HIS A 468 24.80 14.73 6.60
C HIS A 468 24.10 15.66 7.58
N PHE A 469 24.48 15.62 8.86
CA PHE A 469 23.84 16.40 9.92
C PHE A 469 24.86 17.11 10.81
N ALA A 470 24.45 18.26 11.30
CA ALA A 470 25.19 19.00 12.30
C ALA A 470 24.28 19.39 13.47
N VAL A 471 24.85 19.46 14.67
CA VAL A 471 24.17 19.93 15.88
C VAL A 471 24.82 21.22 16.31
N TYR A 472 24.03 22.25 16.57
CA TYR A 472 24.44 23.55 17.00
C TYR A 472 23.82 23.92 18.35
N GLU A 473 24.54 24.65 19.14
CA GLU A 473 24.09 25.26 20.42
C GLU A 473 24.15 26.77 20.32
N ALA A 474 23.20 27.45 20.97
CA ALA A 474 23.19 28.92 21.04
C ALA A 474 24.43 29.44 21.76
N PRO A 475 25.00 30.61 21.37
CA PRO A 475 26.05 31.27 22.11
C PRO A 475 25.56 31.59 23.52
N SER A 476 26.43 31.38 24.52
CA SER A 476 26.19 31.63 25.96
C SER A 476 25.95 33.09 26.30
#